data_6f0d985dd83bda9a72ad498168ba2ccc
#
_entry.id   6f0d985dd83bda9a72ad498168ba2ccc
#
_cell.length_a   1.000
_cell.length_b   1.000
_cell.length_c   1.000
_cell.angle_alpha   90.00
_cell.angle_beta   90.00
_cell.angle_gamma   90.00
#
_symmetry.space_group_name_H-M   'P 1'
#
loop_
_entity.id
_entity.type
_entity.pdbx_description
1 polymer ?
#
loop_
_entity_poly.entity_id
_entity_poly.type
_entity_poly.pdbx_seq_one_letter_code
_entity_poly.pdbx_strand_id
1 'polypeptide(L)'
;ALDAIISIVGYVPQHPGALLFQDTVSGELLFTRRGHKLPPNPEADQALLKRLGLLHVAGRDPRDLSGGEQQRVALAAILVADPQIILLDEPTRGLDYAHKRELADLLDGQKREGRTIVMATHDVELAASCADRVVLMGEGEVVVDGPARVVMSDSQVFSSQINKLLRDPRYLVASDVIQALAAKREKAGADA
;
A
#
# COMPACT_ATOMS: atom_id res chain seq x y z
N ALA A 1 -11.74 5.16 25.44
CA ALA A 1 -10.41 4.72 25.00
C ALA A 1 -10.46 4.07 23.60
N LEU A 2 -11.34 3.07 23.34
CA LEU A 2 -11.42 2.36 22.05
C LEU A 2 -11.88 3.30 20.91
N ASP A 3 -12.90 4.12 21.14
CA ASP A 3 -13.41 5.08 20.14
C ASP A 3 -12.33 6.05 19.65
N ALA A 4 -11.41 6.46 20.52
CA ALA A 4 -10.30 7.32 20.16
C ALA A 4 -9.27 6.60 19.28
N ILE A 5 -9.08 5.30 19.46
CA ILE A 5 -8.18 4.49 18.59
C ILE A 5 -8.82 4.32 17.22
N ILE A 6 -10.09 3.93 17.18
CA ILE A 6 -10.83 3.70 15.92
C ILE A 6 -10.89 4.96 15.05
N SER A 7 -10.93 6.16 15.68
CA SER A 7 -10.93 7.41 14.92
C SER A 7 -9.57 7.79 14.29
N ILE A 8 -8.48 7.13 14.71
CA ILE A 8 -7.11 7.48 14.28
C ILE A 8 -6.51 6.35 13.43
N VAL A 9 -6.91 5.10 13.67
CA VAL A 9 -6.29 3.91 13.07
C VAL A 9 -7.26 3.22 12.12
N GLY A 10 -6.85 3.06 10.86
CA GLY A 10 -7.51 2.19 9.89
C GLY A 10 -6.74 0.87 9.79
N TYR A 11 -7.43 -0.26 9.75
CA TYR A 11 -6.83 -1.59 9.65
C TYR A 11 -7.42 -2.40 8.49
N VAL A 12 -6.57 -2.92 7.62
CA VAL A 12 -6.95 -3.88 6.58
C VAL A 12 -6.33 -5.24 6.91
N PRO A 13 -7.14 -6.25 7.22
CA PRO A 13 -6.65 -7.59 7.50
C PRO A 13 -6.23 -8.34 6.24
N GLN A 14 -5.51 -9.43 6.41
CA GLN A 14 -5.06 -10.34 5.35
C GLN A 14 -6.20 -10.87 4.46
N HIS A 15 -7.41 -10.99 5.00
CA HIS A 15 -8.62 -11.38 4.28
C HIS A 15 -9.59 -10.20 4.23
N PRO A 16 -9.50 -9.34 3.20
CA PRO A 16 -10.28 -8.10 3.12
C PRO A 16 -11.79 -8.34 3.08
N GLY A 17 -12.23 -9.48 2.54
CA GLY A 17 -13.65 -9.87 2.54
C GLY A 17 -14.29 -9.91 3.93
N ALA A 18 -13.49 -10.06 4.99
CA ALA A 18 -13.98 -9.99 6.38
C ALA A 18 -14.45 -8.58 6.80
N LEU A 19 -14.11 -7.55 6.02
CA LEU A 19 -14.54 -6.16 6.25
C LEU A 19 -15.71 -5.72 5.35
N LEU A 20 -16.15 -6.58 4.43
CA LEU A 20 -17.13 -6.22 3.40
C LEU A 20 -18.49 -6.81 3.76
N PHE A 21 -19.43 -5.95 4.19
CA PHE A 21 -20.73 -6.34 4.73
C PHE A 21 -21.91 -5.82 3.94
N GLN A 22 -21.69 -4.84 3.05
CA GLN A 22 -22.76 -4.18 2.33
C GLN A 22 -22.98 -4.82 0.96
N ASP A 23 -24.16 -4.60 0.39
CA ASP A 23 -24.54 -5.15 -0.92
C ASP A 23 -23.89 -4.37 -2.09
N THR A 24 -23.21 -3.25 -1.82
CA THR A 24 -22.52 -2.47 -2.85
C THR A 24 -21.23 -1.86 -2.33
N VAL A 25 -20.25 -1.67 -3.22
CA VAL A 25 -19.00 -0.96 -2.92
C VAL A 25 -19.26 0.45 -2.36
N SER A 26 -20.15 1.21 -2.97
CA SER A 26 -20.55 2.53 -2.44
C SER A 26 -21.21 2.43 -1.06
N GLY A 27 -21.92 1.35 -0.81
CA GLY A 27 -22.54 1.04 0.48
C GLY A 27 -21.50 0.88 1.60
N GLU A 28 -20.36 0.22 1.32
CA GLU A 28 -19.26 0.05 2.28
C GLU A 28 -18.69 1.40 2.74
N LEU A 29 -18.49 2.33 1.80
CA LEU A 29 -17.99 3.67 2.13
C LEU A 29 -19.00 4.43 2.99
N LEU A 30 -20.28 4.38 2.61
CA LEU A 30 -21.35 5.00 3.39
C LEU A 30 -21.51 4.37 4.78
N PHE A 31 -21.37 3.05 4.91
CA PHE A 31 -21.40 2.33 6.17
C PHE A 31 -20.27 2.82 7.10
N THR A 32 -19.05 2.91 6.58
CA THR A 32 -17.90 3.44 7.33
C THR A 32 -18.14 4.89 7.79
N ARG A 33 -18.62 5.77 6.89
CA ARG A 33 -18.97 7.14 7.27
C ARG A 33 -19.94 7.20 8.43
N ARG A 34 -21.00 6.39 8.38
CA ARG A 34 -21.99 6.31 9.47
C ARG A 34 -21.37 5.85 10.78
N GLY A 35 -20.54 4.79 10.74
CA GLY A 35 -19.82 4.27 11.90
C GLY A 35 -18.93 5.33 12.57
N HIS A 36 -18.29 6.17 11.77
CA HIS A 36 -17.44 7.29 12.23
C HIS A 36 -18.22 8.60 12.44
N LYS A 37 -19.55 8.60 12.35
CA LYS A 37 -20.42 9.80 12.49
C LYS A 37 -20.06 10.93 11.52
N LEU A 38 -19.54 10.57 10.33
CA LEU A 38 -19.21 11.49 9.27
C LEU A 38 -20.44 11.71 8.38
N PRO A 39 -20.63 12.93 7.84
CA PRO A 39 -21.70 13.18 6.88
C PRO A 39 -21.48 12.38 5.58
N PRO A 40 -22.56 12.01 4.87
CA PRO A 40 -22.45 11.47 3.53
C PRO A 40 -21.73 12.48 2.62
N ASN A 41 -20.80 11.99 1.80
CA ASN A 41 -20.08 12.80 0.82
C ASN A 41 -19.87 12.00 -0.47
N PRO A 42 -20.92 11.88 -1.31
CA PRO A 42 -20.85 11.07 -2.52
C PRO A 42 -19.77 11.51 -3.51
N GLU A 43 -19.47 12.80 -3.58
CA GLU A 43 -18.44 13.34 -4.47
C GLU A 43 -17.04 12.89 -4.04
N ALA A 44 -16.71 13.01 -2.75
CA ALA A 44 -15.45 12.52 -2.21
C ALA A 44 -15.32 11.00 -2.33
N ASP A 45 -16.42 10.26 -2.11
CA ASP A 45 -16.43 8.80 -2.22
C ASP A 45 -16.19 8.36 -3.66
N GLN A 46 -16.83 9.01 -4.64
CA GLN A 46 -16.60 8.74 -6.07
C GLN A 46 -15.17 9.09 -6.48
N ALA A 47 -14.62 10.20 -6.00
CA ALA A 47 -13.24 10.59 -6.26
C ALA A 47 -12.25 9.55 -5.69
N LEU A 48 -12.50 9.03 -4.48
CA LEU A 48 -11.71 7.98 -3.86
C LEU A 48 -11.81 6.67 -4.67
N LEU A 49 -13.02 6.24 -5.02
CA LEU A 49 -13.23 5.05 -5.84
C LEU A 49 -12.54 5.16 -7.21
N LYS A 50 -12.61 6.35 -7.84
CA LYS A 50 -11.90 6.61 -9.10
C LYS A 50 -10.39 6.48 -8.94
N ARG A 51 -9.81 7.05 -7.87
CA ARG A 51 -8.36 6.97 -7.56
C ARG A 51 -7.89 5.52 -7.33
N LEU A 52 -8.78 4.67 -6.82
CA LEU A 52 -8.54 3.25 -6.58
C LEU A 52 -8.91 2.33 -7.76
N GLY A 53 -9.35 2.89 -8.89
CA GLY A 53 -9.79 2.11 -10.05
C GLY A 53 -11.07 1.31 -9.83
N LEU A 54 -11.93 1.72 -8.87
CA LEU A 54 -13.14 0.99 -8.45
C LEU A 54 -14.46 1.63 -8.90
N LEU A 55 -14.40 2.77 -9.60
CA LEU A 55 -15.64 3.50 -9.95
C LEU A 55 -16.59 2.66 -10.81
N HIS A 56 -16.07 1.79 -11.67
CA HIS A 56 -16.84 0.92 -12.57
C HIS A 56 -17.60 -0.20 -11.83
N VAL A 57 -17.22 -0.50 -10.59
CA VAL A 57 -17.84 -1.52 -9.72
C VAL A 57 -18.57 -0.91 -8.52
N ALA A 58 -18.73 0.41 -8.46
CA ALA A 58 -19.31 1.12 -7.32
C ALA A 58 -20.69 0.61 -6.87
N GLY A 59 -21.52 0.13 -7.81
CA GLY A 59 -22.84 -0.45 -7.55
C GLY A 59 -22.87 -1.98 -7.43
N ARG A 60 -21.72 -2.67 -7.52
CA ARG A 60 -21.65 -4.13 -7.43
C ARG A 60 -21.47 -4.60 -6.00
N ASP A 61 -21.89 -5.84 -5.75
CA ASP A 61 -21.60 -6.53 -4.49
C ASP A 61 -20.08 -6.75 -4.37
N PRO A 62 -19.45 -6.30 -3.27
CA PRO A 62 -18.02 -6.50 -3.07
C PRO A 62 -17.60 -7.97 -3.05
N ARG A 63 -18.50 -8.88 -2.65
CA ARG A 63 -18.23 -10.33 -2.57
C ARG A 63 -18.06 -10.98 -3.94
N ASP A 64 -18.60 -10.35 -5.00
CA ASP A 64 -18.52 -10.81 -6.40
C ASP A 64 -17.29 -10.27 -7.13
N LEU A 65 -16.46 -9.49 -6.46
CA LEU A 65 -15.26 -8.86 -7.04
C LEU A 65 -14.04 -9.79 -6.96
N SER A 66 -13.06 -9.54 -7.83
CA SER A 66 -11.75 -10.19 -7.73
C SER A 66 -11.07 -9.87 -6.39
N GLY A 67 -10.16 -10.74 -5.92
CA GLY A 67 -9.45 -10.53 -4.66
C GLY A 67 -8.70 -9.18 -4.60
N GLY A 68 -8.13 -8.75 -5.73
CA GLY A 68 -7.47 -7.43 -5.82
C GLY A 68 -8.45 -6.25 -5.74
N GLU A 69 -9.65 -6.38 -6.33
CA GLU A 69 -10.69 -5.37 -6.17
C GLU A 69 -11.22 -5.34 -4.74
N GLN A 70 -11.47 -6.50 -4.11
CA GLN A 70 -11.87 -6.59 -2.70
C GLN A 70 -10.84 -5.91 -1.78
N GLN A 71 -9.54 -6.13 -2.02
CA GLN A 71 -8.46 -5.48 -1.28
C GLN A 71 -8.54 -3.96 -1.40
N ARG A 72 -8.74 -3.43 -2.62
CA ARG A 72 -8.88 -2.00 -2.84
C ARG A 72 -10.18 -1.43 -2.26
N VAL A 73 -11.29 -2.20 -2.28
CA VAL A 73 -12.54 -1.80 -1.61
C VAL A 73 -12.37 -1.69 -0.10
N ALA A 74 -11.73 -2.68 0.54
CA ALA A 74 -11.44 -2.63 1.97
C ALA A 74 -10.56 -1.42 2.32
N LEU A 75 -9.55 -1.12 1.48
CA LEU A 75 -8.71 0.06 1.64
C LEU A 75 -9.52 1.35 1.44
N ALA A 76 -10.42 1.43 0.44
CA ALA A 76 -11.32 2.56 0.26
C ALA A 76 -12.20 2.77 1.49
N ALA A 77 -12.77 1.69 2.02
CA ALA A 77 -13.63 1.74 3.20
C ALA A 77 -12.93 2.34 4.42
N ILE A 78 -11.67 1.99 4.67
CA ILE A 78 -10.93 2.59 5.81
C ILE A 78 -10.48 4.03 5.51
N LEU A 79 -10.09 4.34 4.26
CA LEU A 79 -9.62 5.68 3.88
C LEU A 79 -10.72 6.75 3.93
N VAL A 80 -11.98 6.36 3.77
CA VAL A 80 -13.13 7.26 3.93
C VAL A 80 -13.19 7.91 5.31
N ALA A 81 -12.70 7.23 6.36
CA ALA A 81 -12.64 7.73 7.72
C ALA A 81 -11.44 8.67 7.96
N ASP A 82 -10.60 8.89 6.96
CA ASP A 82 -9.40 9.73 7.03
C ASP A 82 -8.45 9.39 8.20
N PRO A 83 -8.02 8.12 8.33
CA PRO A 83 -7.19 7.71 9.46
C PRO A 83 -5.80 8.34 9.37
N GLN A 84 -5.20 8.63 10.52
CA GLN A 84 -3.80 9.09 10.62
C GLN A 84 -2.80 7.94 10.49
N ILE A 85 -3.20 6.74 10.92
CA ILE A 85 -2.39 5.53 10.91
C ILE A 85 -3.13 4.46 10.10
N ILE A 86 -2.44 3.83 9.16
CA ILE A 86 -2.96 2.74 8.34
C ILE A 86 -2.16 1.47 8.65
N LEU A 87 -2.84 0.45 9.15
CA LEU A 87 -2.27 -0.87 9.39
C LEU A 87 -2.70 -1.82 8.28
N LEU A 88 -1.75 -2.50 7.65
CA LEU A 88 -1.99 -3.42 6.55
C LEU A 88 -1.37 -4.78 6.87
N ASP A 89 -2.15 -5.83 6.74
CA ASP A 89 -1.70 -7.20 6.94
C ASP A 89 -1.73 -7.94 5.60
N GLU A 90 -0.53 -8.29 5.08
CA GLU A 90 -0.32 -8.97 3.80
C GLU A 90 -1.11 -8.35 2.62
N PRO A 91 -1.00 -7.03 2.36
CA PRO A 91 -1.87 -6.32 1.43
C PRO A 91 -1.64 -6.68 -0.05
N THR A 92 -0.59 -7.43 -0.38
CA THR A 92 -0.29 -7.86 -1.76
C THR A 92 -0.79 -9.26 -2.09
N ARG A 93 -1.43 -9.92 -1.15
CA ARG A 93 -1.89 -11.29 -1.36
C ARG A 93 -2.90 -11.37 -2.51
N GLY A 94 -2.60 -12.21 -3.51
CA GLY A 94 -3.46 -12.37 -4.69
C GLY A 94 -3.41 -11.22 -5.70
N LEU A 95 -2.51 -10.25 -5.52
CA LEU A 95 -2.27 -9.20 -6.51
C LEU A 95 -1.20 -9.62 -7.52
N ASP A 96 -1.42 -9.30 -8.79
CA ASP A 96 -0.38 -9.35 -9.81
C ASP A 96 0.59 -8.16 -9.70
N TYR A 97 1.62 -8.16 -10.53
CA TYR A 97 2.67 -7.13 -10.50
C TYR A 97 2.14 -5.71 -10.75
N ALA A 98 1.18 -5.55 -11.67
CA ALA A 98 0.62 -4.23 -11.99
C ALA A 98 -0.15 -3.66 -10.80
N HIS A 99 -1.01 -4.46 -10.17
CA HIS A 99 -1.78 -4.07 -9.00
C HIS A 99 -0.90 -3.83 -7.75
N LYS A 100 0.23 -4.56 -7.60
CA LYS A 100 1.21 -4.29 -6.53
C LYS A 100 1.85 -2.91 -6.70
N ARG A 101 2.17 -2.50 -7.92
CA ARG A 101 2.68 -1.15 -8.22
C ARG A 101 1.65 -0.07 -7.90
N GLU A 102 0.40 -0.27 -8.33
CA GLU A 102 -0.69 0.66 -8.02
C GLU A 102 -0.87 0.81 -6.50
N LEU A 103 -0.76 -0.29 -5.75
CA LEU A 103 -0.80 -0.25 -4.29
C LEU A 103 0.38 0.54 -3.72
N ALA A 104 1.60 0.31 -4.20
CA ALA A 104 2.78 1.06 -3.76
C ALA A 104 2.62 2.57 -4.01
N ASP A 105 2.18 2.95 -5.21
CA ASP A 105 1.95 4.35 -5.58
C ASP A 105 0.86 4.99 -4.69
N LEU A 106 -0.18 4.23 -4.36
CA LEU A 106 -1.23 4.67 -3.44
C LEU A 106 -0.68 4.90 -2.03
N LEU A 107 0.10 3.94 -1.48
CA LEU A 107 0.69 4.05 -0.15
C LEU A 107 1.66 5.24 -0.08
N ASP A 108 2.46 5.45 -1.12
CA ASP A 108 3.31 6.63 -1.22
C ASP A 108 2.51 7.94 -1.25
N GLY A 109 1.35 7.95 -1.92
CA GLY A 109 0.42 9.06 -1.87
C GLY A 109 -0.08 9.34 -0.45
N GLN A 110 -0.45 8.29 0.30
CA GLN A 110 -0.90 8.42 1.69
C GLN A 110 0.21 8.94 2.62
N LYS A 111 1.45 8.49 2.43
CA LYS A 111 2.62 9.04 3.17
C LYS A 111 2.83 10.53 2.91
N ARG A 112 2.75 10.96 1.64
CA ARG A 112 2.87 12.39 1.27
C ARG A 112 1.77 13.26 1.88
N GLU A 113 0.59 12.69 2.12
CA GLU A 113 -0.52 13.32 2.84
C GLU A 113 -0.30 13.34 4.38
N GLY A 114 0.85 12.83 4.86
CA GLY A 114 1.25 12.86 6.28
C GLY A 114 0.78 11.68 7.11
N ARG A 115 0.22 10.63 6.49
CA ARG A 115 -0.22 9.42 7.22
C ARG A 115 0.95 8.51 7.54
N THR A 116 0.87 7.82 8.67
CA THR A 116 1.79 6.74 9.05
C THR A 116 1.24 5.42 8.55
N ILE A 117 2.07 4.64 7.84
CA ILE A 117 1.69 3.32 7.35
C ILE A 117 2.56 2.27 8.03
N VAL A 118 1.92 1.26 8.62
CA VAL A 118 2.58 0.07 9.15
C VAL A 118 2.07 -1.13 8.38
N MET A 119 2.96 -1.90 7.78
CA MET A 119 2.61 -3.03 6.94
C MET A 119 3.36 -4.28 7.39
N ALA A 120 2.63 -5.35 7.67
CA ALA A 120 3.20 -6.68 7.82
C ALA A 120 3.13 -7.38 6.46
N THR A 121 4.28 -7.81 5.92
CA THR A 121 4.32 -8.49 4.62
C THR A 121 5.57 -9.32 4.45
N HIS A 122 5.48 -10.36 3.64
CA HIS A 122 6.63 -11.11 3.11
C HIS A 122 7.01 -10.66 1.67
N ASP A 123 6.29 -9.68 1.12
CA ASP A 123 6.55 -9.14 -0.22
C ASP A 123 7.71 -8.14 -0.18
N VAL A 124 8.91 -8.65 -0.42
CA VAL A 124 10.16 -7.90 -0.42
C VAL A 124 10.14 -6.78 -1.48
N GLU A 125 9.52 -7.03 -2.64
CA GLU A 125 9.47 -6.06 -3.74
C GLU A 125 8.57 -4.85 -3.37
N LEU A 126 7.41 -5.11 -2.75
CA LEU A 126 6.56 -4.03 -2.24
C LEU A 126 7.30 -3.23 -1.17
N ALA A 127 7.89 -3.90 -0.17
CA ALA A 127 8.63 -3.23 0.90
C ALA A 127 9.78 -2.38 0.33
N ALA A 128 10.54 -2.92 -0.63
CA ALA A 128 11.62 -2.18 -1.30
C ALA A 128 11.13 -0.94 -2.06
N SER A 129 9.90 -0.98 -2.60
CA SER A 129 9.35 0.11 -3.41
C SER A 129 8.79 1.27 -2.60
N CYS A 130 8.27 1.04 -1.39
CA CYS A 130 7.52 2.06 -0.66
C CYS A 130 7.88 2.21 0.83
N ALA A 131 8.65 1.29 1.45
CA ALA A 131 8.99 1.41 2.86
C ALA A 131 10.17 2.37 3.10
N ASP A 132 10.06 3.20 4.13
CA ASP A 132 11.16 4.04 4.62
C ASP A 132 12.01 3.29 5.64
N ARG A 133 11.39 2.46 6.47
CA ARG A 133 12.00 1.66 7.54
C ARG A 133 11.49 0.23 7.46
N VAL A 134 12.37 -0.73 7.70
CA VAL A 134 12.05 -2.15 7.72
C VAL A 134 12.48 -2.74 9.05
N VAL A 135 11.57 -3.53 9.64
CA VAL A 135 11.83 -4.37 10.82
C VAL A 135 11.72 -5.82 10.37
N LEU A 136 12.83 -6.55 10.40
CA LEU A 136 12.84 -7.99 10.15
C LEU A 136 12.59 -8.75 11.45
N MET A 137 11.62 -9.64 11.42
CA MET A 137 11.27 -10.49 12.55
C MET A 137 11.56 -11.96 12.21
N GLY A 138 12.09 -12.70 13.15
CA GLY A 138 12.34 -14.14 13.06
C GLY A 138 12.19 -14.79 14.43
N GLU A 139 11.55 -15.94 14.49
CA GLU A 139 11.35 -16.74 15.72
C GLU A 139 10.76 -15.93 16.89
N GLY A 140 9.94 -14.92 16.60
CA GLY A 140 9.29 -14.06 17.60
C GLY A 140 10.15 -12.88 18.08
N GLU A 141 11.35 -12.69 17.53
CA GLU A 141 12.27 -11.62 17.89
C GLU A 141 12.51 -10.64 16.73
N VAL A 142 12.91 -9.40 17.06
CA VAL A 142 13.39 -8.45 16.08
C VAL A 142 14.85 -8.77 15.76
N VAL A 143 15.09 -9.17 14.51
CA VAL A 143 16.43 -9.53 14.02
C VAL A 143 17.20 -8.29 13.56
N VAL A 144 16.54 -7.42 12.80
CA VAL A 144 17.12 -6.18 12.26
C VAL A 144 16.04 -5.10 12.22
N ASP A 145 16.44 -3.87 12.50
CA ASP A 145 15.60 -2.68 12.41
C ASP A 145 16.40 -1.51 11.85
N GLY A 146 15.93 -0.88 10.80
CA GLY A 146 16.63 0.24 10.18
C GLY A 146 16.00 0.77 8.89
N PRO A 147 16.67 1.73 8.25
CA PRO A 147 16.26 2.23 6.94
C PRO A 147 16.13 1.10 5.92
N ALA A 148 15.04 1.10 5.13
CA ALA A 148 14.75 0.02 4.18
C ALA A 148 15.93 -0.27 3.24
N ARG A 149 16.57 0.77 2.70
CA ARG A 149 17.73 0.62 1.80
C ARG A 149 18.90 -0.12 2.47
N VAL A 150 19.18 0.15 3.74
CA VAL A 150 20.28 -0.49 4.48
C VAL A 150 19.91 -1.96 4.75
N VAL A 151 18.77 -2.18 5.39
CA VAL A 151 18.32 -3.53 5.80
C VAL A 151 18.19 -4.49 4.61
N MET A 152 17.65 -3.98 3.49
CA MET A 152 17.36 -4.82 2.32
C MET A 152 18.55 -5.02 1.38
N SER A 153 19.52 -4.09 1.36
CA SER A 153 20.73 -4.26 0.55
C SER A 153 21.73 -5.23 1.16
N ASP A 154 21.79 -5.32 2.49
CA ASP A 154 22.73 -6.18 3.20
C ASP A 154 22.21 -7.60 3.39
N SER A 155 20.91 -7.83 3.18
CA SER A 155 20.28 -9.13 3.39
C SER A 155 20.36 -9.99 2.11
N GLN A 156 20.94 -11.18 2.21
CA GLN A 156 20.90 -12.17 1.11
C GLN A 156 19.51 -12.80 0.92
N VAL A 157 18.70 -12.83 1.97
CA VAL A 157 17.36 -13.45 1.96
C VAL A 157 16.28 -12.45 1.62
N PHE A 158 16.30 -11.26 2.23
CA PHE A 158 15.28 -10.23 2.12
C PHE A 158 15.64 -9.09 1.15
N SER A 159 16.52 -9.38 0.20
CA SER A 159 16.90 -8.45 -0.85
C SER A 159 15.95 -8.58 -2.04
N SER A 160 15.65 -7.46 -2.71
CA SER A 160 14.85 -7.44 -3.94
C SER A 160 15.55 -8.17 -5.09
N GLN A 161 14.79 -8.53 -6.14
CA GLN A 161 15.37 -9.18 -7.32
C GLN A 161 16.42 -8.31 -8.01
N ILE A 162 16.18 -7.00 -8.09
CA ILE A 162 17.14 -6.04 -8.67
C ILE A 162 18.42 -6.01 -7.86
N ASN A 163 18.33 -5.95 -6.54
CA ASN A 163 19.53 -5.91 -5.71
C ASN A 163 20.31 -7.25 -5.76
N LYS A 164 19.62 -8.39 -5.77
CA LYS A 164 20.25 -9.72 -5.98
C LYS A 164 21.00 -9.81 -7.29
N LEU A 165 20.46 -9.21 -8.36
CA LEU A 165 21.07 -9.23 -9.69
C LEU A 165 22.29 -8.29 -9.78
N LEU A 166 22.14 -7.05 -9.31
CA LEU A 166 23.16 -6.00 -9.48
C LEU A 166 24.20 -5.98 -8.35
N ARG A 167 23.85 -6.51 -7.17
CA ARG A 167 24.68 -6.51 -5.95
C ARG A 167 25.21 -5.13 -5.60
N ASP A 168 24.37 -4.12 -5.76
CA ASP A 168 24.69 -2.72 -5.51
C ASP A 168 23.57 -2.09 -4.66
N PRO A 169 23.88 -1.58 -3.44
CA PRO A 169 22.90 -1.03 -2.52
C PRO A 169 22.17 0.20 -3.06
N ARG A 170 22.66 0.80 -4.14
CA ARG A 170 21.98 1.91 -4.82
C ARG A 170 20.74 1.48 -5.57
N TYR A 171 20.62 0.19 -5.92
CA TYR A 171 19.55 -0.35 -6.77
C TYR A 171 18.75 -1.39 -6.00
N LEU A 172 17.64 -0.97 -5.43
CA LEU A 172 16.68 -1.87 -4.78
C LEU A 172 15.50 -2.22 -5.70
N VAL A 173 15.06 -1.26 -6.51
CA VAL A 173 13.90 -1.42 -7.40
C VAL A 173 14.23 -1.01 -8.84
N ALA A 174 13.41 -1.43 -9.78
CA ALA A 174 13.62 -1.14 -11.21
C ALA A 174 13.68 0.37 -11.50
N SER A 175 12.94 1.19 -10.78
CA SER A 175 12.96 2.64 -10.89
C SER A 175 14.34 3.25 -10.59
N ASP A 176 15.09 2.70 -9.63
CA ASP A 176 16.45 3.16 -9.32
C ASP A 176 17.37 2.99 -10.53
N VAL A 177 17.26 1.84 -11.22
CA VAL A 177 18.05 1.54 -12.42
C VAL A 177 17.66 2.45 -13.57
N ILE A 178 16.37 2.64 -13.80
CA ILE A 178 15.85 3.51 -14.88
C ILE A 178 16.33 4.96 -14.67
N GLN A 179 16.26 5.49 -13.47
CA GLN A 179 16.73 6.83 -13.13
C GLN A 179 18.25 6.97 -13.35
N ALA A 180 19.04 5.97 -12.92
CA ALA A 180 20.47 5.99 -13.13
C ALA A 180 20.88 5.95 -14.62
N LEU A 181 20.14 5.19 -15.44
CA LEU A 181 20.34 5.14 -16.88
C LEU A 181 19.93 6.45 -17.58
N ALA A 182 18.83 7.08 -17.16
CA ALA A 182 18.42 8.38 -17.67
C ALA A 182 19.47 9.46 -17.38
N ALA A 183 19.93 9.54 -16.15
CA ALA A 183 20.98 10.49 -15.75
C ALA A 183 22.32 10.30 -16.50
N LYS A 184 22.67 9.04 -16.86
CA LYS A 184 23.85 8.77 -17.69
C LYS A 184 23.68 9.24 -19.14
N ARG A 185 22.45 9.10 -19.70
CA ARG A 185 22.17 9.56 -21.08
C ARG A 185 22.21 11.10 -21.17
N GLU A 186 21.68 11.80 -20.20
CA GLU A 186 21.72 13.27 -20.15
C GLU A 186 23.15 13.79 -20.09
N LYS A 187 24.03 13.17 -19.28
CA LYS A 187 25.45 13.56 -19.20
C LYS A 187 26.18 13.27 -20.51
N ALA A 188 25.95 12.12 -21.14
CA ALA A 188 26.58 11.76 -22.41
C ALA A 188 26.13 12.66 -23.58
N GLY A 189 24.89 13.21 -23.51
CA GLY A 189 24.37 14.15 -24.50
C GLY A 189 24.82 15.60 -24.28
N ALA A 190 25.29 15.94 -23.06
CA ALA A 190 25.83 17.27 -22.75
C ALA A 190 27.33 17.39 -23.10
N ASP A 191 28.04 16.28 -23.23
CA ASP A 191 29.47 16.21 -23.56
C ASP A 191 29.73 16.00 -25.08
N ALA A 192 28.68 15.94 -25.89
CA ALA A 192 28.73 15.78 -27.38
C ALA A 192 28.28 17.07 -28.09
#